data_a417b6e6e660ba8a71de560045d733d1
#
_entry.id   a417b6e6e660ba8a71de560045d733d1
#
_cell.length_a   1.000
_cell.length_b   1.000
_cell.length_c   1.000
_cell.angle_alpha   90.00
_cell.angle_beta   90.00
_cell.angle_gamma   90.00
#
_symmetry.space_group_name_H-M   'P 1'
#
loop_
_entity.id
_entity.type
_entity.pdbx_description
1 polymer ?
#
loop_
_entity_poly.entity_id
_entity_poly.type
_entity_poly.pdbx_seq_one_letter_code
_entity_poly.pdbx_strand_id
1 'polypeptide(L)'
;MLNVARLLLVASILIPPMSSSATEGPAAKASKGPTTLLSPGDLLYLGAFAGPESVIPPDYDEWAYGGHALTFNPEGDPSGPADGFPGALFIAGNAQQDTVGEINIPPPIVTDDFNELTRAGILQPVIDLTDGLLTATCVACSTCDCDNWDMGGLQYLENIDRVAWTIYDWYNAGAEDLESLGWTDRDMSSASGVWHIGQRPNDLPDPFHNGKTSDYLFTAPATFATQYLGNRRLLSGYHRESGALGGSQGPTLYAMAPWLEGNPPVPGIDLDAIPLFFYRWFIECTDNQFDFCDFDGYRVDDQWGGGVWIDAGDAMAILLFGLKGLGDNCYGDPGVECPTPACEPGRGYHSDPYEPQILFYDPSQVIEIVQGSRDPWDIQPYLVYSPELEVFDPDCGVLSAVAFDREHGLIYVAEQAAGEWGDTAIHVWQVVATLFADGFESGNLDRWSGVVPGGAEKQKAPCN
;
A
#
# COMPACT_ATOMS: atom_id res chain seq x y z
N MET A 1 50.74 54.89 28.69
CA MET A 1 50.19 56.24 28.90
C MET A 1 48.86 56.35 28.24
N LEU A 2 47.90 56.87 29.00
CA LEU A 2 46.51 57.23 28.73
C LEU A 2 45.53 56.10 28.33
N ASN A 3 44.79 55.69 29.35
CA ASN A 3 43.44 55.11 29.31
C ASN A 3 42.44 56.17 28.87
N VAL A 4 41.55 55.79 27.94
CA VAL A 4 40.28 56.52 27.73
C VAL A 4 39.14 55.53 27.90
N ALA A 5 38.47 55.60 29.04
CA ALA A 5 37.22 54.94 29.32
C ALA A 5 36.07 55.60 28.55
N ARG A 6 35.32 54.87 27.74
CA ARG A 6 34.05 55.34 27.19
C ARG A 6 32.90 54.75 28.02
N LEU A 7 32.19 55.68 28.66
CA LEU A 7 30.95 55.45 29.36
C LEU A 7 29.82 55.24 28.35
N LEU A 8 29.18 54.07 28.35
CA LEU A 8 27.96 53.78 27.59
C LEU A 8 26.76 54.00 28.50
N LEU A 9 25.97 55.02 28.19
CA LEU A 9 24.69 55.31 28.84
C LEU A 9 23.64 54.34 28.24
N VAL A 10 23.11 53.45 29.05
CA VAL A 10 21.97 52.59 28.68
C VAL A 10 20.68 53.30 29.09
N ALA A 11 19.94 53.79 28.11
CA ALA A 11 18.59 54.31 28.33
C ALA A 11 17.59 53.14 28.36
N SER A 12 17.03 52.87 29.53
CA SER A 12 15.95 51.89 29.70
C SER A 12 14.62 52.49 29.25
N ILE A 13 14.10 51.99 28.13
CA ILE A 13 12.74 52.32 27.67
C ILE A 13 11.79 51.34 28.35
N LEU A 14 10.97 51.86 29.27
CA LEU A 14 9.84 51.14 29.85
C LEU A 14 8.70 51.04 28.82
N ILE A 15 8.46 49.84 28.29
CA ILE A 15 7.29 49.51 27.47
C ILE A 15 6.20 48.97 28.43
N PRO A 16 4.98 49.55 28.45
CA PRO A 16 3.90 49.00 29.26
C PRO A 16 3.41 47.65 28.69
N PRO A 17 2.93 46.73 29.54
CA PRO A 17 2.43 45.42 29.05
C PRO A 17 1.14 45.64 28.27
N MET A 18 1.15 45.26 26.98
CA MET A 18 -0.08 45.07 26.20
C MET A 18 -0.78 43.80 26.70
N SER A 19 -1.92 43.99 27.36
CA SER A 19 -2.85 42.90 27.64
C SER A 19 -3.51 42.47 26.30
N SER A 20 -3.04 41.37 25.72
CA SER A 20 -3.78 40.69 24.63
C SER A 20 -4.93 39.91 25.26
N SER A 21 -6.14 40.40 25.10
CA SER A 21 -7.34 39.56 25.26
C SER A 21 -7.39 38.59 24.09
N ALA A 22 -6.93 37.38 24.29
CA ALA A 22 -7.19 36.28 23.38
C ALA A 22 -8.70 35.99 23.47
N THR A 23 -9.44 36.33 22.43
CA THR A 23 -10.78 35.76 22.20
C THR A 23 -10.60 34.29 21.88
N GLU A 24 -10.94 33.43 22.84
CA GLU A 24 -11.12 32.00 22.57
C GLU A 24 -12.18 31.88 21.48
N GLY A 25 -11.73 31.53 20.27
CA GLY A 25 -12.61 31.04 19.22
C GLY A 25 -13.30 29.75 19.71
N PRO A 26 -14.50 29.42 19.18
CA PRO A 26 -15.18 28.20 19.57
C PRO A 26 -14.26 27.01 19.34
N ALA A 27 -13.98 26.25 20.42
CA ALA A 27 -13.24 25.01 20.36
C ALA A 27 -13.85 24.13 19.25
N ALA A 28 -13.07 23.81 18.22
CA ALA A 28 -13.48 22.87 17.20
C ALA A 28 -13.88 21.59 17.95
N LYS A 29 -15.12 21.15 17.79
CA LYS A 29 -15.55 19.85 18.32
C LYS A 29 -14.60 18.83 17.72
N ALA A 30 -13.85 18.12 18.57
CA ALA A 30 -13.11 16.97 18.17
C ALA A 30 -14.09 16.06 17.42
N SER A 31 -13.85 15.83 16.13
CA SER A 31 -14.65 14.87 15.39
C SER A 31 -14.35 13.51 16.01
N LYS A 32 -15.38 12.76 16.33
CA LYS A 32 -15.21 11.37 16.73
C LYS A 32 -14.56 10.66 15.54
N GLY A 33 -13.57 9.83 15.82
CA GLY A 33 -13.07 8.85 14.85
C GLY A 33 -14.21 7.96 14.33
N PRO A 34 -13.91 7.04 13.39
CA PRO A 34 -14.92 6.15 12.82
C PRO A 34 -15.70 5.47 13.92
N THR A 35 -17.01 5.38 13.75
CA THR A 35 -17.90 4.79 14.76
C THR A 35 -18.04 3.28 14.59
N THR A 36 -17.66 2.76 13.42
CA THR A 36 -17.77 1.35 13.04
C THR A 36 -16.49 0.90 12.33
N LEU A 37 -16.07 -0.32 12.60
CA LEU A 37 -14.96 -0.99 11.91
C LEU A 37 -15.53 -1.92 10.83
N LEU A 38 -14.85 -1.98 9.68
CA LEU A 38 -15.20 -2.90 8.60
C LEU A 38 -14.91 -4.35 9.01
N SER A 39 -15.70 -5.25 8.45
CA SER A 39 -15.55 -6.70 8.58
C SER A 39 -15.47 -7.35 7.18
N PRO A 40 -15.07 -8.63 7.05
CA PRO A 40 -15.10 -9.33 5.77
C PRO A 40 -16.48 -9.35 5.11
N GLY A 41 -17.57 -9.33 5.92
CA GLY A 41 -18.96 -9.25 5.41
C GLY A 41 -19.29 -7.92 4.72
N ASP A 42 -18.46 -6.90 4.87
CA ASP A 42 -18.60 -5.61 4.19
C ASP A 42 -17.85 -5.57 2.85
N LEU A 43 -17.17 -6.67 2.49
CA LEU A 43 -16.47 -6.88 1.22
C LEU A 43 -17.20 -7.94 0.39
N LEU A 44 -17.88 -7.52 -0.66
CA LEU A 44 -18.55 -8.42 -1.59
C LEU A 44 -17.57 -8.83 -2.68
N TYR A 45 -17.21 -10.11 -2.75
CA TYR A 45 -16.40 -10.63 -3.85
C TYR A 45 -17.19 -10.66 -5.15
N LEU A 46 -16.68 -10.02 -6.20
CA LEU A 46 -17.30 -9.94 -7.52
C LEU A 46 -16.71 -10.95 -8.51
N GLY A 47 -15.59 -11.59 -8.18
CA GLY A 47 -14.85 -12.50 -9.05
C GLY A 47 -13.47 -11.94 -9.41
N ALA A 48 -12.87 -12.51 -10.45
CA ALA A 48 -11.57 -12.11 -10.95
C ALA A 48 -11.56 -11.97 -12.48
N PHE A 49 -10.50 -11.35 -12.98
CA PHE A 49 -10.11 -11.38 -14.40
C PHE A 49 -8.61 -11.63 -14.50
N ALA A 50 -8.15 -12.13 -15.65
CA ALA A 50 -6.72 -12.36 -15.88
C ALA A 50 -6.03 -11.09 -16.40
N GLY A 51 -4.78 -10.88 -16.02
CA GLY A 51 -3.88 -9.93 -16.66
C GLY A 51 -3.67 -10.27 -18.16
N PRO A 52 -2.89 -9.46 -18.89
CA PRO A 52 -2.49 -9.82 -20.26
C PRO A 52 -1.80 -11.18 -20.30
N GLU A 53 -1.90 -11.86 -21.44
CA GLU A 53 -1.35 -13.21 -21.61
C GLU A 53 0.17 -13.18 -21.55
N SER A 54 0.75 -14.05 -20.72
CA SER A 54 2.18 -14.34 -20.71
C SER A 54 2.57 -15.30 -21.81
N VAL A 55 3.63 -15.02 -22.59
CA VAL A 55 4.10 -15.88 -23.68
C VAL A 55 5.27 -16.74 -23.18
N ILE A 56 5.29 -18.01 -23.60
CA ILE A 56 6.22 -19.07 -23.15
C ILE A 56 7.68 -18.78 -23.55
N PRO A 57 8.68 -19.17 -22.71
CA PRO A 57 10.10 -19.06 -23.04
C PRO A 57 10.50 -19.65 -24.43
N PRO A 58 11.54 -19.14 -25.13
CA PRO A 58 12.76 -18.63 -24.49
C PRO A 58 12.78 -17.12 -24.21
N ASP A 59 11.81 -16.39 -24.73
CA ASP A 59 11.76 -14.95 -24.53
C ASP A 59 10.76 -14.69 -23.39
N TYR A 60 11.28 -14.51 -22.15
CA TYR A 60 10.45 -14.11 -21.02
C TYR A 60 9.64 -12.88 -21.42
N ASP A 61 8.34 -13.07 -21.43
CA ASP A 61 7.37 -12.09 -21.86
C ASP A 61 7.33 -10.90 -20.90
N GLU A 62 6.87 -9.81 -21.44
CA GLU A 62 6.67 -8.53 -20.76
C GLU A 62 5.68 -8.61 -19.57
N TRP A 63 4.89 -9.68 -19.43
CA TRP A 63 3.81 -9.82 -18.43
C TRP A 63 4.00 -11.01 -17.47
N ALA A 64 4.95 -11.92 -17.73
CA ALA A 64 5.18 -13.07 -16.87
C ALA A 64 5.66 -12.68 -15.48
N TYR A 65 5.08 -13.27 -14.43
CA TYR A 65 5.40 -13.00 -13.03
C TYR A 65 5.20 -11.54 -12.63
N GLY A 66 4.29 -10.84 -13.30
CA GLY A 66 3.92 -9.45 -13.01
C GLY A 66 2.92 -9.33 -11.86
N GLY A 67 2.42 -8.09 -11.67
CA GLY A 67 1.36 -7.82 -10.70
C GLY A 67 1.84 -7.48 -9.29
N HIS A 68 3.15 -7.33 -9.07
CA HIS A 68 3.70 -6.92 -7.77
C HIS A 68 3.41 -5.45 -7.42
N ALA A 69 3.05 -4.62 -8.40
CA ALA A 69 2.60 -3.24 -8.19
C ALA A 69 1.37 -2.92 -9.04
N LEU A 70 0.42 -2.17 -8.46
CA LEU A 70 -0.87 -1.90 -9.08
C LEU A 70 -1.42 -0.54 -8.61
N THR A 71 -2.04 0.23 -9.51
CA THR A 71 -2.82 1.42 -9.14
C THR A 71 -3.94 1.69 -10.11
N PHE A 72 -5.04 2.29 -9.61
CA PHE A 72 -6.22 2.62 -10.40
C PHE A 72 -6.08 3.99 -11.09
N ASN A 73 -6.39 4.03 -12.39
CA ASN A 73 -6.49 5.25 -13.18
C ASN A 73 -7.97 5.51 -13.54
N PRO A 74 -8.64 6.49 -12.93
CA PRO A 74 -10.06 6.76 -13.18
C PRO A 74 -10.34 7.24 -14.61
N GLU A 75 -9.31 7.74 -15.32
CA GLU A 75 -9.43 8.31 -16.67
C GLU A 75 -8.90 7.38 -17.78
N GLY A 76 -8.56 6.12 -17.44
CA GLY A 76 -7.87 5.22 -18.34
C GLY A 76 -8.73 4.72 -19.50
N ASP A 77 -9.75 3.91 -19.23
CA ASP A 77 -10.61 3.33 -20.26
C ASP A 77 -11.94 4.07 -20.42
N PRO A 78 -12.10 4.90 -21.48
CA PRO A 78 -13.35 5.63 -21.69
C PRO A 78 -14.52 4.70 -22.10
N SER A 79 -14.27 3.44 -22.45
CA SER A 79 -15.30 2.44 -22.79
C SER A 79 -15.81 1.67 -21.58
N GLY A 80 -15.04 1.62 -20.49
CA GLY A 80 -15.33 0.89 -19.26
C GLY A 80 -16.69 1.18 -18.62
N PRO A 81 -17.22 2.44 -18.59
CA PRO A 81 -18.54 2.70 -18.03
C PRO A 81 -19.67 1.90 -18.66
N ALA A 82 -19.49 1.36 -19.86
CA ALA A 82 -20.50 0.56 -20.55
C ALA A 82 -20.67 -0.86 -19.97
N ASP A 83 -19.62 -1.41 -19.36
CA ASP A 83 -19.63 -2.73 -18.73
C ASP A 83 -19.75 -2.69 -17.20
N GLY A 84 -19.71 -1.51 -16.58
CA GLY A 84 -19.84 -1.29 -15.15
C GLY A 84 -18.50 -1.21 -14.39
N PHE A 85 -17.36 -1.31 -15.09
CA PHE A 85 -16.02 -1.23 -14.51
C PHE A 85 -15.21 -0.11 -15.19
N PRO A 86 -15.43 1.16 -14.79
CA PRO A 86 -14.77 2.31 -15.41
C PRO A 86 -13.29 2.38 -15.02
N GLY A 87 -12.52 3.13 -15.81
CA GLY A 87 -11.11 3.36 -15.56
C GLY A 87 -10.21 2.24 -16.09
N ALA A 88 -8.97 2.25 -15.64
CA ALA A 88 -7.94 1.31 -16.02
C ALA A 88 -7.01 1.04 -14.83
N LEU A 89 -6.11 0.08 -14.99
CA LEU A 89 -5.08 -0.22 -14.01
C LEU A 89 -3.70 -0.01 -14.63
N PHE A 90 -2.84 0.77 -13.97
CA PHE A 90 -1.40 0.63 -14.15
C PHE A 90 -0.96 -0.58 -13.35
N ILE A 91 -0.22 -1.47 -13.98
CA ILE A 91 0.22 -2.74 -13.43
C ILE A 91 1.67 -3.01 -13.80
N ALA A 92 2.44 -3.50 -12.82
CA ALA A 92 3.79 -3.97 -13.08
C ALA A 92 3.76 -5.19 -14.02
N GLY A 93 4.60 -5.14 -15.03
CA GLY A 93 4.88 -6.24 -15.95
C GLY A 93 5.81 -7.27 -15.32
N ASN A 94 6.69 -7.85 -16.13
CA ASN A 94 7.64 -8.87 -15.67
C ASN A 94 8.52 -8.35 -14.53
N ALA A 95 8.51 -9.08 -13.40
CA ALA A 95 9.24 -8.71 -12.20
C ALA A 95 10.76 -8.56 -12.38
N GLN A 96 11.33 -9.17 -13.44
CA GLN A 96 12.77 -9.05 -13.74
C GLN A 96 13.11 -7.84 -14.63
N GLN A 97 12.11 -7.08 -15.08
CA GLN A 97 12.29 -5.99 -16.05
C GLN A 97 11.90 -4.62 -15.52
N ASP A 98 11.33 -4.53 -14.32
CA ASP A 98 10.89 -3.28 -13.67
C ASP A 98 10.05 -2.38 -14.57
N THR A 99 9.14 -3.00 -15.30
CA THR A 99 8.30 -2.32 -16.30
C THR A 99 6.86 -2.19 -15.83
N VAL A 100 6.16 -1.17 -16.31
CA VAL A 100 4.74 -0.92 -16.03
C VAL A 100 4.00 -0.69 -17.32
N GLY A 101 2.79 -1.25 -17.44
CA GLY A 101 1.85 -0.98 -18.50
C GLY A 101 0.49 -0.55 -17.96
N GLU A 102 -0.43 -0.22 -18.86
CA GLU A 102 -1.82 0.08 -18.52
C GLU A 102 -2.76 -0.91 -19.20
N ILE A 103 -3.72 -1.43 -18.43
CA ILE A 103 -4.70 -2.41 -18.89
C ILE A 103 -6.13 -1.94 -18.60
N ASN A 104 -7.09 -2.35 -19.45
CA ASN A 104 -8.51 -2.15 -19.15
C ASN A 104 -8.98 -3.11 -18.05
N ILE A 105 -10.16 -2.87 -17.51
CA ILE A 105 -10.81 -3.69 -16.47
C ILE A 105 -12.00 -4.40 -17.11
N PRO A 106 -11.86 -5.66 -17.54
CA PRO A 106 -13.01 -6.43 -18.02
C PRO A 106 -13.90 -6.83 -16.83
N PRO A 107 -15.22 -7.09 -17.05
CA PRO A 107 -16.09 -7.61 -16.00
C PRO A 107 -15.53 -8.86 -15.35
N PRO A 108 -15.35 -8.88 -14.01
CA PRO A 108 -14.85 -10.04 -13.30
C PRO A 108 -15.88 -11.18 -13.31
N ILE A 109 -15.42 -12.39 -13.22
CA ILE A 109 -16.28 -13.60 -13.10
C ILE A 109 -15.85 -14.43 -11.91
N VAL A 110 -16.82 -15.10 -11.28
CA VAL A 110 -16.55 -16.07 -10.19
C VAL A 110 -16.37 -17.44 -10.80
N THR A 111 -15.15 -17.97 -10.74
CA THR A 111 -14.78 -19.31 -11.19
C THR A 111 -13.57 -19.78 -10.37
N ASP A 112 -13.37 -21.11 -10.31
CA ASP A 112 -12.19 -21.77 -9.76
C ASP A 112 -11.18 -22.21 -10.85
N ASP A 113 -11.50 -21.95 -12.14
CA ASP A 113 -10.61 -22.23 -13.27
C ASP A 113 -10.04 -20.93 -13.85
N PHE A 114 -8.76 -20.66 -13.62
CA PHE A 114 -8.06 -19.49 -14.16
C PHE A 114 -8.25 -19.34 -15.69
N ASN A 115 -8.34 -20.45 -16.43
CA ASN A 115 -8.47 -20.41 -17.89
C ASN A 115 -9.85 -19.91 -18.37
N GLU A 116 -10.84 -19.83 -17.50
CA GLU A 116 -12.14 -19.25 -17.81
C GLU A 116 -12.17 -17.72 -17.67
N LEU A 117 -11.15 -17.12 -17.03
CA LEU A 117 -11.08 -15.69 -16.79
C LEU A 117 -11.00 -14.90 -18.11
N THR A 118 -11.72 -13.78 -18.13
CA THR A 118 -11.55 -12.78 -19.20
C THR A 118 -10.20 -12.11 -19.05
N ARG A 119 -9.39 -12.08 -20.11
CA ARG A 119 -8.11 -11.36 -20.10
C ARG A 119 -8.27 -9.89 -20.33
N ALA A 120 -7.52 -9.10 -19.59
CA ALA A 120 -7.44 -7.66 -19.78
C ALA A 120 -6.72 -7.32 -21.09
N GLY A 121 -7.23 -6.28 -21.78
CA GLY A 121 -6.58 -5.71 -22.96
C GLY A 121 -5.55 -4.65 -22.57
N ILE A 122 -4.46 -4.57 -23.32
CA ILE A 122 -3.39 -3.61 -23.11
C ILE A 122 -3.82 -2.24 -23.67
N LEU A 123 -3.83 -1.21 -22.85
CA LEU A 123 -4.08 0.19 -23.23
C LEU A 123 -2.77 0.94 -23.50
N GLN A 124 -1.76 0.74 -22.64
CA GLN A 124 -0.39 1.20 -22.84
C GLN A 124 0.57 0.02 -22.67
N PRO A 125 1.55 -0.18 -23.57
CA PRO A 125 2.52 -1.27 -23.43
C PRO A 125 3.41 -1.02 -22.21
N VAL A 126 4.06 -2.08 -21.73
CA VAL A 126 5.02 -1.95 -20.62
C VAL A 126 6.25 -1.15 -21.04
N ILE A 127 6.68 -0.27 -20.14
CA ILE A 127 7.91 0.52 -20.28
C ILE A 127 8.61 0.66 -18.93
N ASP A 128 9.88 1.05 -18.94
CA ASP A 128 10.56 1.52 -17.73
C ASP A 128 9.93 2.85 -17.28
N LEU A 129 9.05 2.76 -16.27
CA LEU A 129 8.35 3.90 -15.69
C LEU A 129 9.31 4.91 -15.03
N THR A 130 10.46 4.46 -14.59
CA THR A 130 11.44 5.28 -13.86
C THR A 130 12.31 6.14 -14.79
N ASP A 131 12.22 5.95 -16.12
CA ASP A 131 13.07 6.61 -17.13
C ASP A 131 14.58 6.47 -16.80
N GLY A 132 14.98 5.26 -16.34
CA GLY A 132 16.34 4.93 -15.94
C GLY A 132 16.76 5.42 -14.55
N LEU A 133 15.87 6.05 -13.78
CA LEU A 133 16.23 6.51 -12.43
C LEU A 133 16.50 5.36 -11.46
N LEU A 134 15.81 4.21 -11.60
CA LEU A 134 16.12 3.00 -10.81
C LEU A 134 17.59 2.61 -11.01
N THR A 135 17.99 2.35 -12.24
CA THR A 135 19.37 1.98 -12.57
C THR A 135 20.36 3.06 -12.15
N ALA A 136 20.04 4.34 -12.36
CA ALA A 136 20.93 5.43 -12.01
C ALA A 136 21.14 5.55 -10.50
N THR A 137 20.11 5.33 -9.70
CA THR A 137 20.15 5.37 -8.23
C THR A 137 20.98 4.21 -7.69
N CYS A 138 20.76 3.01 -8.19
CA CYS A 138 21.56 1.85 -7.79
C CYS A 138 23.02 2.01 -8.15
N VAL A 139 23.35 2.40 -9.37
CA VAL A 139 24.75 2.60 -9.83
C VAL A 139 25.46 3.69 -9.02
N ALA A 140 24.72 4.68 -8.49
CA ALA A 140 25.27 5.72 -7.61
C ALA A 140 25.66 5.18 -6.22
N CYS A 141 25.04 4.10 -5.77
CA CYS A 141 25.38 3.38 -4.54
C CYS A 141 26.60 2.49 -4.79
N SER A 142 27.73 2.78 -4.15
CA SER A 142 28.98 2.05 -4.38
C SER A 142 29.04 0.64 -3.76
N THR A 143 28.07 0.31 -2.92
CA THR A 143 27.99 -0.94 -2.14
C THR A 143 26.79 -1.79 -2.53
N CYS A 144 25.85 -1.24 -3.32
CA CYS A 144 24.63 -1.92 -3.73
C CYS A 144 24.90 -2.97 -4.81
N ASP A 145 24.11 -4.02 -4.80
CA ASP A 145 24.01 -5.01 -5.86
C ASP A 145 22.74 -4.72 -6.68
N CYS A 146 22.93 -4.19 -7.88
CA CYS A 146 21.80 -3.75 -8.71
C CYS A 146 20.94 -4.91 -9.23
N ASP A 147 21.41 -6.14 -9.15
CA ASP A 147 20.61 -7.32 -9.47
C ASP A 147 19.52 -7.60 -8.40
N ASN A 148 19.59 -6.91 -7.24
CA ASN A 148 18.60 -7.01 -6.15
C ASN A 148 17.65 -5.81 -6.07
N TRP A 149 17.76 -4.86 -7.00
CA TRP A 149 16.93 -3.66 -7.01
C TRP A 149 15.73 -3.87 -7.91
N ASP A 150 14.54 -3.67 -7.32
CA ASP A 150 13.26 -3.85 -7.97
C ASP A 150 12.39 -2.60 -7.85
N MET A 151 11.41 -2.49 -8.73
CA MET A 151 10.34 -1.53 -8.58
C MET A 151 9.36 -2.01 -7.50
N GLY A 152 9.02 -1.13 -6.55
CA GLY A 152 8.06 -1.41 -5.50
C GLY A 152 6.63 -1.01 -5.89
N GLY A 153 5.97 -0.20 -5.03
CA GLY A 153 4.58 0.17 -5.20
C GLY A 153 4.30 1.19 -6.29
N LEU A 154 3.04 1.25 -6.70
CA LEU A 154 2.48 2.25 -7.61
C LEU A 154 1.31 2.97 -6.97
N GLN A 155 1.17 4.29 -7.20
CA GLN A 155 -0.02 5.04 -6.82
C GLN A 155 -0.30 6.20 -7.77
N TYR A 156 -1.45 6.18 -8.45
CA TYR A 156 -1.91 7.34 -9.19
C TYR A 156 -2.36 8.46 -8.25
N LEU A 157 -1.79 9.64 -8.43
CA LEU A 157 -2.02 10.83 -7.62
C LEU A 157 -2.90 11.82 -8.39
N GLU A 158 -4.21 11.71 -8.25
CA GLU A 158 -5.20 12.54 -8.95
C GLU A 158 -4.97 14.04 -8.76
N ASN A 159 -4.50 14.45 -7.56
CA ASN A 159 -4.31 15.86 -7.22
C ASN A 159 -3.19 16.55 -8.01
N ILE A 160 -2.28 15.80 -8.60
CA ILE A 160 -1.15 16.32 -9.39
C ILE A 160 -1.03 15.67 -10.76
N ASP A 161 -1.92 14.71 -11.10
CA ASP A 161 -1.92 13.93 -12.35
C ASP A 161 -0.57 13.26 -12.61
N ARG A 162 -0.13 12.43 -11.64
CA ARG A 162 1.14 11.69 -11.66
C ARG A 162 0.94 10.27 -11.18
N VAL A 163 1.77 9.36 -11.66
CA VAL A 163 1.92 8.02 -11.11
C VAL A 163 3.17 8.01 -10.23
N ALA A 164 2.97 7.94 -8.91
CA ALA A 164 4.07 7.73 -7.97
C ALA A 164 4.51 6.27 -8.01
N TRP A 165 5.80 6.07 -7.86
CA TRP A 165 6.44 4.76 -7.79
C TRP A 165 7.54 4.76 -6.73
N THR A 166 7.82 3.56 -6.20
CA THR A 166 8.97 3.32 -5.34
C THR A 166 9.93 2.32 -5.96
N ILE A 167 11.18 2.38 -5.52
CA ILE A 167 12.21 1.39 -5.80
C ILE A 167 12.79 0.90 -4.48
N TYR A 168 13.22 -0.35 -4.41
CA TYR A 168 13.79 -0.92 -3.20
C TYR A 168 14.89 -1.94 -3.52
N ASP A 169 15.79 -2.13 -2.57
CA ASP A 169 16.77 -3.22 -2.57
C ASP A 169 16.14 -4.43 -1.87
N TRP A 170 15.86 -5.49 -2.61
CA TRP A 170 15.29 -6.72 -2.09
C TRP A 170 16.12 -7.32 -0.94
N TYR A 171 17.45 -7.20 -0.99
CA TYR A 171 18.35 -7.72 0.02
C TYR A 171 19.28 -6.63 0.56
N ASN A 172 18.74 -5.70 1.31
CA ASN A 172 19.48 -4.57 1.90
C ASN A 172 20.33 -5.01 3.10
N ALA A 173 21.27 -5.96 2.88
CA ALA A 173 22.16 -6.46 3.94
C ALA A 173 23.23 -5.45 4.36
N GLY A 174 23.52 -4.47 3.55
CA GLY A 174 24.47 -3.38 3.81
C GLY A 174 23.91 -2.27 4.67
N ALA A 175 22.59 -2.27 4.91
CA ALA A 175 21.86 -1.20 5.58
C ALA A 175 22.02 0.18 4.90
N GLU A 176 22.10 0.20 3.59
CA GLU A 176 22.07 1.41 2.79
C GLU A 176 20.67 2.05 2.92
N ASP A 177 20.67 3.37 3.06
CA ASP A 177 19.45 4.15 3.16
C ASP A 177 19.44 5.20 2.04
N LEU A 178 18.72 4.85 0.97
CA LEU A 178 18.80 5.52 -0.31
C LEU A 178 17.45 6.18 -0.67
N GLU A 179 17.52 7.11 -1.60
CA GLU A 179 16.33 7.66 -2.21
C GLU A 179 15.57 6.55 -2.93
N SER A 180 14.24 6.52 -2.74
CA SER A 180 13.43 5.39 -3.20
C SER A 180 12.08 5.77 -3.81
N LEU A 181 11.65 7.03 -3.71
CA LEU A 181 10.37 7.50 -4.22
C LEU A 181 10.56 8.44 -5.40
N GLY A 182 9.77 8.23 -6.45
CA GLY A 182 9.65 9.12 -7.59
C GLY A 182 8.21 9.18 -8.11
N TRP A 183 8.01 9.90 -9.18
CA TRP A 183 6.78 9.86 -9.96
C TRP A 183 7.02 10.13 -11.43
N THR A 184 6.06 9.77 -12.27
CA THR A 184 6.07 10.04 -13.70
C THR A 184 4.75 10.68 -14.14
N ASP A 185 4.72 11.24 -15.35
CA ASP A 185 3.48 11.68 -15.98
C ASP A 185 2.55 10.48 -16.18
N ARG A 186 1.22 10.72 -16.22
CA ARG A 186 0.24 9.65 -16.41
C ARG A 186 0.41 8.86 -17.71
N ASP A 187 0.96 9.48 -18.74
CA ASP A 187 1.30 8.81 -20.00
C ASP A 187 2.68 8.11 -19.96
N MET A 188 3.27 8.01 -18.77
CA MET A 188 4.56 7.39 -18.50
C MET A 188 5.74 7.98 -19.29
N SER A 189 5.64 9.24 -19.73
CA SER A 189 6.61 9.84 -20.66
C SER A 189 7.80 10.52 -19.99
N SER A 190 7.72 10.86 -18.70
CA SER A 190 8.74 11.67 -18.04
C SER A 190 8.76 11.41 -16.53
N ALA A 191 9.85 10.87 -16.03
CA ALA A 191 10.03 10.62 -14.61
C ALA A 191 10.71 11.78 -13.87
N SER A 192 10.43 11.90 -12.58
CA SER A 192 11.06 12.83 -11.65
C SER A 192 11.28 12.12 -10.31
N GLY A 193 12.39 12.36 -9.70
CA GLY A 193 12.81 11.72 -8.43
C GLY A 193 14.32 11.76 -8.34
N VAL A 194 14.96 10.97 -7.52
CA VAL A 194 14.35 10.16 -6.47
C VAL A 194 14.47 10.89 -5.14
N TRP A 195 13.58 10.61 -4.20
CA TRP A 195 13.55 11.25 -2.89
C TRP A 195 13.58 10.19 -1.81
N HIS A 196 14.21 10.50 -0.68
CA HIS A 196 14.20 9.63 0.49
C HIS A 196 12.88 9.81 1.26
N ILE A 197 12.27 8.70 1.69
CA ILE A 197 11.05 8.72 2.50
C ILE A 197 11.43 8.96 3.96
N GLY A 198 11.16 10.16 4.47
CA GLY A 198 11.45 10.56 5.85
C GLY A 198 12.86 11.13 6.02
N GLN A 199 13.17 11.54 7.24
CA GLN A 199 14.41 12.20 7.56
C GLN A 199 15.55 11.21 7.83
N ARG A 200 16.71 11.42 7.25
CA ARG A 200 17.97 10.77 7.61
C ARG A 200 18.67 11.53 8.78
N PRO A 201 19.58 11.00 9.53
CA PRO A 201 20.35 9.80 9.30
C PRO A 201 19.63 8.52 9.72
N ASN A 202 20.03 7.42 9.10
CA ASN A 202 19.58 6.07 9.39
C ASN A 202 20.49 5.41 10.43
N ASP A 203 20.49 5.96 11.62
CA ASP A 203 21.03 5.23 12.78
C ASP A 203 20.00 4.17 13.17
N LEU A 204 20.32 2.91 13.06
CA LEU A 204 19.47 1.84 13.55
C LEU A 204 19.11 2.05 15.03
N PRO A 205 17.85 2.00 15.41
CA PRO A 205 16.65 1.57 14.68
C PRO A 205 15.87 2.73 14.02
N ASP A 206 16.42 3.39 13.03
CA ASP A 206 15.78 4.49 12.31
C ASP A 206 14.34 4.12 11.85
N PRO A 207 13.33 4.92 12.15
CA PRO A 207 11.97 4.64 11.70
C PRO A 207 11.80 4.70 10.18
N PHE A 208 12.65 5.42 9.44
CA PHE A 208 12.50 5.67 8.00
C PHE A 208 13.45 4.87 7.11
N HIS A 209 14.12 3.88 7.65
CA HIS A 209 15.01 3.02 6.87
C HIS A 209 14.26 2.34 5.69
N ASN A 210 14.92 2.19 4.53
CA ASN A 210 14.31 1.56 3.34
C ASN A 210 13.75 0.16 3.61
N GLY A 211 14.32 -0.60 4.53
CA GLY A 211 13.77 -1.87 5.00
C GLY A 211 12.43 -1.79 5.73
N LYS A 212 11.79 -0.61 5.79
CA LYS A 212 10.46 -0.39 6.37
C LYS A 212 9.56 0.46 5.46
N THR A 213 10.11 1.06 4.41
CA THR A 213 9.42 1.91 3.45
C THR A 213 9.63 1.37 2.04
N SER A 214 9.15 2.04 1.03
CA SER A 214 9.61 1.92 -0.35
C SER A 214 9.13 0.70 -1.14
N ASP A 215 8.22 -0.10 -0.60
CA ASP A 215 7.64 -1.20 -1.35
C ASP A 215 6.24 -0.81 -1.87
N TYR A 216 5.18 -1.07 -1.14
CA TYR A 216 3.83 -0.73 -1.62
C TYR A 216 3.47 0.75 -1.42
N LEU A 217 2.57 1.25 -2.26
CA LEU A 217 1.98 2.59 -2.19
C LEU A 217 0.46 2.54 -2.23
N PHE A 218 -0.19 3.39 -1.43
CA PHE A 218 -1.62 3.68 -1.54
C PHE A 218 -1.95 5.03 -0.89
N THR A 219 -3.22 5.47 -0.86
CA THR A 219 -3.58 6.78 -0.31
C THR A 219 -4.54 6.70 0.85
N ALA A 220 -4.32 7.53 1.87
CA ALA A 220 -5.29 7.80 2.92
C ALA A 220 -6.47 8.64 2.37
N PRO A 221 -7.68 8.56 2.98
CA PRO A 221 -8.77 9.47 2.68
C PRO A 221 -8.35 10.93 2.90
N ALA A 222 -8.71 11.81 1.97
CA ALA A 222 -8.30 13.22 2.01
C ALA A 222 -8.76 13.94 3.28
N THR A 223 -9.97 13.62 3.76
CA THR A 223 -10.54 14.15 5.01
C THR A 223 -9.73 13.75 6.23
N PHE A 224 -9.34 12.47 6.32
CA PHE A 224 -8.51 11.95 7.40
C PHE A 224 -7.11 12.56 7.37
N ALA A 225 -6.47 12.59 6.19
CA ALA A 225 -5.15 13.16 6.02
C ALA A 225 -5.10 14.64 6.41
N THR A 226 -6.12 15.43 6.02
CA THR A 226 -6.21 16.84 6.39
C THR A 226 -6.39 17.03 7.90
N GLN A 227 -7.19 16.18 8.52
CA GLN A 227 -7.52 16.33 9.93
C GLN A 227 -6.43 15.83 10.88
N TYR A 228 -5.75 14.73 10.54
CA TYR A 228 -4.87 14.02 11.45
C TYR A 228 -3.43 13.87 10.96
N LEU A 229 -3.18 13.84 9.62
CA LEU A 229 -1.87 13.54 9.08
C LEU A 229 -1.13 14.79 8.52
N GLY A 230 -1.62 16.00 8.78
CA GLY A 230 -1.03 17.24 8.25
C GLY A 230 -1.00 17.30 6.72
N ASN A 231 -2.06 16.78 6.07
CA ASN A 231 -2.22 16.60 4.62
C ASN A 231 -1.29 15.56 3.96
N ARG A 232 -0.59 14.72 4.73
CA ARG A 232 0.20 13.61 4.20
C ARG A 232 -0.74 12.48 3.79
N ARG A 233 -1.00 12.38 2.49
CA ARG A 233 -1.99 11.47 1.94
C ARG A 233 -1.37 10.23 1.27
N LEU A 234 -0.15 10.33 0.74
CA LEU A 234 0.55 9.18 0.16
C LEU A 234 1.12 8.33 1.30
N LEU A 235 0.85 7.04 1.22
CA LEU A 235 1.27 6.05 2.20
C LEU A 235 2.23 5.07 1.54
N SER A 236 3.26 4.67 2.28
CA SER A 236 4.21 3.62 1.87
C SER A 236 4.49 2.69 3.03
N GLY A 237 4.91 1.50 2.71
CA GLY A 237 5.34 0.49 3.65
C GLY A 237 6.32 -0.47 3.01
N TYR A 238 6.54 -1.63 3.63
CA TYR A 238 7.47 -2.63 3.16
C TYR A 238 6.84 -4.02 3.13
N HIS A 239 7.19 -4.77 2.10
CA HIS A 239 6.66 -6.08 1.75
C HIS A 239 6.95 -7.14 2.81
N ARG A 240 8.21 -7.31 3.19
CA ARG A 240 8.64 -8.29 4.18
C ARG A 240 9.97 -7.90 4.82
N GLU A 241 10.30 -8.57 5.91
CA GLU A 241 11.67 -8.56 6.42
C GLU A 241 12.54 -9.42 5.50
N SER A 242 13.52 -8.81 4.83
CA SER A 242 14.41 -9.46 3.85
C SER A 242 15.81 -9.73 4.39
N GLY A 243 15.95 -9.88 5.70
CA GLY A 243 17.26 -10.01 6.36
C GLY A 243 18.02 -8.70 6.44
N ALA A 244 17.37 -7.59 6.08
CA ALA A 244 17.96 -6.26 6.12
C ALA A 244 18.19 -5.79 7.53
N LEU A 245 19.29 -5.10 7.75
CA LEU A 245 19.49 -4.35 8.98
C LEU A 245 18.50 -3.18 9.02
N GLY A 246 17.69 -3.11 10.08
CA GLY A 246 16.70 -2.05 10.26
C GLY A 246 15.31 -2.31 9.68
N GLY A 247 15.00 -3.52 9.24
CA GLY A 247 13.66 -3.96 8.82
C GLY A 247 12.60 -3.87 9.92
N SER A 248 11.38 -4.27 9.61
CA SER A 248 10.26 -4.34 10.54
C SER A 248 9.77 -5.77 10.69
N GLN A 249 9.41 -6.15 11.89
CA GLN A 249 8.85 -7.46 12.21
C GLN A 249 7.33 -7.42 12.11
N GLY A 250 6.84 -7.18 10.92
CA GLY A 250 5.44 -7.00 10.60
C GLY A 250 5.26 -5.92 9.54
N PRO A 251 4.04 -5.72 9.06
CA PRO A 251 3.76 -4.71 8.04
C PRO A 251 4.03 -3.30 8.59
N THR A 252 4.35 -2.38 7.72
CA THR A 252 4.66 -1.00 8.09
C THR A 252 3.76 -0.02 7.37
N LEU A 253 3.65 1.22 7.90
CA LEU A 253 2.92 2.28 7.22
C LEU A 253 3.47 3.65 7.60
N TYR A 254 3.79 4.45 6.58
CA TYR A 254 4.31 5.80 6.68
C TYR A 254 3.49 6.75 5.81
N ALA A 255 3.29 7.98 6.25
CA ALA A 255 2.52 8.97 5.51
C ALA A 255 3.39 10.16 5.09
N MET A 256 3.24 10.57 3.83
CA MET A 256 3.97 11.68 3.22
C MET A 256 3.10 12.46 2.22
N ALA A 257 3.59 13.62 1.80
CA ALA A 257 2.97 14.44 0.75
C ALA A 257 4.05 15.15 -0.07
N PRO A 258 4.77 14.46 -0.95
CA PRO A 258 5.89 15.03 -1.70
C PRO A 258 5.54 16.31 -2.45
N TRP A 259 4.32 16.43 -2.98
CA TRP A 259 3.83 17.61 -3.71
C TRP A 259 3.74 18.90 -2.86
N LEU A 260 3.81 18.81 -1.52
CA LEU A 260 3.89 19.97 -0.64
C LEU A 260 5.31 20.53 -0.56
N GLU A 261 6.31 19.75 -0.92
CA GLU A 261 7.74 20.12 -0.90
C GLU A 261 8.25 20.56 -2.26
N GLY A 262 7.43 20.39 -3.29
CA GLY A 262 7.67 20.79 -4.68
C GLY A 262 6.86 19.95 -5.66
N ASN A 263 6.76 20.40 -6.92
CA ASN A 263 6.12 19.66 -8.01
C ASN A 263 6.97 19.74 -9.29
N PRO A 264 8.01 18.90 -9.42
CA PRO A 264 8.54 17.92 -8.46
C PRO A 264 9.34 18.56 -7.30
N PRO A 265 9.53 17.85 -6.18
CA PRO A 265 10.55 18.18 -5.19
C PRO A 265 11.96 18.18 -5.81
N VAL A 266 12.92 18.80 -5.11
CA VAL A 266 14.32 18.75 -5.56
C VAL A 266 14.84 17.31 -5.39
N PRO A 267 15.49 16.71 -6.42
CA PRO A 267 16.06 15.37 -6.30
C PRO A 267 17.02 15.23 -5.12
N GLY A 268 16.98 14.07 -4.45
CA GLY A 268 17.87 13.72 -3.34
C GLY A 268 17.50 14.32 -1.98
N ILE A 269 16.33 14.99 -1.84
CA ILE A 269 15.89 15.49 -0.54
C ILE A 269 15.27 14.38 0.31
N ASP A 270 15.29 14.60 1.62
CA ASP A 270 14.53 13.84 2.59
C ASP A 270 13.12 14.44 2.69
N LEU A 271 12.10 13.66 2.33
CA LEU A 271 10.71 14.08 2.40
C LEU A 271 10.21 14.15 3.83
N ASP A 272 9.32 15.09 4.10
CA ASP A 272 8.63 15.16 5.38
C ASP A 272 7.61 14.02 5.50
N ALA A 273 7.97 12.96 6.20
CA ALA A 273 7.15 11.80 6.46
C ALA A 273 6.92 11.57 7.96
N ILE A 274 5.84 10.86 8.29
CA ILE A 274 5.55 10.42 9.66
C ILE A 274 5.28 8.92 9.69
N PRO A 275 5.78 8.18 10.70
CA PRO A 275 5.40 6.80 10.90
C PRO A 275 3.95 6.73 11.41
N LEU A 276 3.14 5.85 10.81
CA LEU A 276 1.81 5.52 11.31
C LEU A 276 1.87 4.24 12.15
N PHE A 277 2.58 3.22 11.65
CA PHE A 277 2.99 2.06 12.43
C PHE A 277 4.17 1.34 11.77
N PHE A 278 4.95 0.67 12.59
CA PHE A 278 6.01 -0.28 12.23
C PHE A 278 6.30 -1.11 13.48
N TYR A 279 6.92 -2.29 13.33
CA TYR A 279 7.30 -3.16 14.45
C TYR A 279 8.80 -3.12 14.63
N ARG A 280 9.24 -3.23 15.91
CA ARG A 280 10.66 -3.07 16.22
C ARG A 280 11.44 -4.29 15.74
N TRP A 281 12.61 -4.02 15.24
CA TRP A 281 13.57 -5.02 14.87
C TRP A 281 14.38 -5.46 16.10
N PHE A 282 14.78 -6.73 16.19
CA PHE A 282 15.58 -7.28 17.29
C PHE A 282 14.95 -7.27 18.70
N ILE A 283 13.71 -7.63 18.86
CA ILE A 283 13.20 -8.02 20.15
C ILE A 283 13.06 -9.54 20.16
N GLU A 284 13.97 -10.20 20.87
CA GLU A 284 13.82 -11.62 21.16
C GLU A 284 12.73 -11.79 22.21
N CYS A 285 11.64 -12.48 21.85
CA CYS A 285 10.54 -12.74 22.75
C CYS A 285 10.55 -14.13 23.34
N THR A 286 11.12 -15.06 22.61
CA THR A 286 11.13 -16.48 22.97
C THR A 286 12.52 -17.07 22.71
N ASP A 287 12.71 -18.32 23.09
CA ASP A 287 13.93 -19.07 22.80
C ASP A 287 14.07 -19.45 21.30
N ASN A 288 13.03 -19.17 20.49
CA ASN A 288 13.05 -19.39 19.05
C ASN A 288 13.45 -18.11 18.34
N GLN A 289 14.55 -18.14 17.59
CA GLN A 289 15.10 -17.00 16.85
C GLN A 289 14.15 -16.44 15.78
N PHE A 290 13.05 -17.12 15.46
CA PHE A 290 12.05 -16.74 14.48
C PHE A 290 10.75 -16.21 15.10
N ASP A 291 10.66 -16.13 16.43
CA ASP A 291 9.49 -15.59 17.12
C ASP A 291 9.75 -14.16 17.55
N PHE A 292 8.87 -13.25 17.17
CA PHE A 292 8.94 -11.82 17.43
C PHE A 292 7.72 -11.32 18.18
N CYS A 293 7.89 -10.32 19.04
CA CYS A 293 6.89 -9.94 20.03
C CYS A 293 5.99 -8.78 19.70
N ASP A 294 6.43 -7.83 18.88
CA ASP A 294 5.68 -6.61 18.68
C ASP A 294 4.44 -6.85 17.81
N PHE A 295 4.50 -7.78 16.87
CA PHE A 295 3.37 -8.18 16.04
C PHE A 295 2.95 -9.61 16.40
N ASP A 296 1.71 -9.74 16.90
CA ASP A 296 1.18 -11.04 17.34
C ASP A 296 1.12 -12.04 16.19
N GLY A 297 1.82 -13.17 16.36
CA GLY A 297 1.85 -14.25 15.38
C GLY A 297 2.72 -13.99 14.15
N TYR A 298 3.58 -12.97 14.15
CA TYR A 298 4.52 -12.72 13.07
C TYR A 298 5.43 -13.92 12.79
N ARG A 299 5.69 -14.14 11.53
CA ARG A 299 6.69 -15.08 11.01
C ARG A 299 7.62 -14.35 10.08
N VAL A 300 8.88 -14.72 10.05
CA VAL A 300 9.90 -14.04 9.24
C VAL A 300 9.70 -14.21 7.73
N ASP A 301 8.85 -15.13 7.34
CA ASP A 301 8.43 -15.44 5.97
C ASP A 301 7.06 -14.85 5.59
N ASP A 302 6.41 -14.09 6.50
CA ASP A 302 5.19 -13.33 6.19
C ASP A 302 5.47 -12.22 5.18
N GLN A 303 4.48 -11.94 4.31
CA GLN A 303 4.60 -10.92 3.26
C GLN A 303 3.32 -10.11 3.15
N TRP A 304 3.43 -8.79 2.91
CA TRP A 304 2.29 -7.90 2.66
C TRP A 304 2.59 -6.99 1.47
N GLY A 305 2.07 -7.38 0.29
CA GLY A 305 2.39 -6.73 -0.99
C GLY A 305 1.59 -5.47 -1.31
N GLY A 306 0.57 -5.12 -0.52
CA GLY A 306 -0.23 -3.94 -0.80
C GLY A 306 -1.29 -3.64 0.24
N GLY A 307 -1.92 -2.49 0.11
CA GLY A 307 -2.96 -2.09 1.05
C GLY A 307 -3.96 -1.10 0.49
N VAL A 308 -5.04 -0.91 1.25
CA VAL A 308 -6.07 0.08 0.95
C VAL A 308 -6.59 0.71 2.24
N TRP A 309 -6.83 2.01 2.22
CA TRP A 309 -7.53 2.70 3.30
C TRP A 309 -8.95 3.01 2.84
N ILE A 310 -9.90 2.28 3.42
CA ILE A 310 -11.32 2.40 3.12
C ILE A 310 -11.95 3.42 4.06
N ASP A 311 -12.71 4.37 3.49
CA ASP A 311 -13.62 5.28 4.18
C ASP A 311 -14.99 5.12 3.51
N ALA A 312 -15.87 4.41 4.16
CA ALA A 312 -17.24 4.15 3.72
C ALA A 312 -18.26 4.92 4.59
N GLY A 313 -17.95 6.17 4.89
CA GLY A 313 -18.77 7.06 5.70
C GLY A 313 -18.60 6.82 7.21
N ASP A 314 -19.48 6.05 7.84
CA ASP A 314 -19.39 5.75 9.27
C ASP A 314 -18.44 4.59 9.58
N ALA A 315 -18.02 3.82 8.56
CA ALA A 315 -17.14 2.66 8.70
C ALA A 315 -15.79 2.91 8.01
N MET A 316 -14.71 2.55 8.69
CA MET A 316 -13.34 2.66 8.16
C MET A 316 -12.51 1.43 8.50
N ALA A 317 -11.52 1.14 7.67
CA ALA A 317 -10.43 0.23 7.96
C ALA A 317 -9.20 0.55 7.10
N ILE A 318 -8.02 0.15 7.58
CA ILE A 318 -6.83 -0.02 6.74
C ILE A 318 -6.69 -1.52 6.52
N LEU A 319 -6.68 -1.96 5.27
CA LEU A 319 -6.49 -3.35 4.92
C LEU A 319 -5.10 -3.53 4.34
N LEU A 320 -4.39 -4.58 4.76
CA LEU A 320 -3.15 -5.03 4.14
C LEU A 320 -3.35 -6.45 3.65
N PHE A 321 -2.95 -6.70 2.42
CA PHE A 321 -3.10 -7.98 1.72
C PHE A 321 -1.74 -8.65 1.62
N GLY A 322 -1.72 -9.96 1.80
CA GLY A 322 -0.46 -10.68 1.77
C GLY A 322 -0.58 -12.18 1.94
N LEU A 323 0.55 -12.77 2.29
CA LEU A 323 0.74 -14.20 2.47
C LEU A 323 1.25 -14.46 3.89
N LYS A 324 0.65 -15.42 4.58
CA LYS A 324 1.00 -15.83 5.95
C LYS A 324 1.69 -17.19 5.95
N GLY A 325 2.89 -17.27 6.52
CA GLY A 325 3.52 -18.55 6.81
C GLY A 325 2.90 -19.25 8.00
N LEU A 326 2.53 -20.53 7.84
CA LEU A 326 1.90 -21.34 8.89
C LEU A 326 2.79 -22.45 9.41
N GLY A 327 3.74 -22.93 8.58
CA GLY A 327 4.62 -24.02 8.92
C GLY A 327 5.88 -23.63 9.70
N ASP A 328 6.82 -24.56 9.82
CA ASP A 328 8.13 -24.29 10.40
C ASP A 328 8.96 -23.44 9.43
N ASN A 329 9.55 -22.35 9.94
CA ASN A 329 10.41 -21.49 9.14
C ASN A 329 11.73 -22.18 8.78
N CYS A 330 12.17 -21.99 7.56
CA CYS A 330 13.46 -22.40 7.05
C CYS A 330 14.11 -21.27 6.27
N TYR A 331 15.44 -21.13 6.36
CA TYR A 331 16.20 -20.21 5.53
C TYR A 331 17.11 -20.99 4.60
N GLY A 332 17.00 -20.78 3.28
CA GLY A 332 17.82 -21.42 2.28
C GLY A 332 17.15 -21.56 0.93
N ASP A 333 17.74 -22.36 0.05
CA ASP A 333 17.17 -22.67 -1.26
C ASP A 333 16.13 -23.80 -1.15
N PRO A 334 14.91 -23.63 -1.71
CA PRO A 334 13.88 -24.64 -1.68
C PRO A 334 14.32 -25.95 -2.34
N GLY A 335 14.01 -27.08 -1.69
CA GLY A 335 14.39 -28.41 -2.16
C GLY A 335 15.87 -28.77 -2.00
N VAL A 336 16.70 -27.85 -1.49
CA VAL A 336 18.12 -28.08 -1.21
C VAL A 336 18.40 -27.96 0.29
N GLU A 337 18.12 -26.78 0.86
CA GLU A 337 18.31 -26.48 2.28
C GLU A 337 16.97 -26.43 3.02
N CYS A 338 15.92 -26.01 2.33
CA CYS A 338 14.54 -25.96 2.84
C CYS A 338 13.68 -27.06 2.22
N PRO A 339 12.64 -27.57 2.93
CA PRO A 339 11.63 -28.41 2.32
C PRO A 339 10.97 -27.74 1.12
N THR A 340 10.50 -28.53 0.18
CA THR A 340 9.54 -28.10 -0.85
C THR A 340 8.13 -28.48 -0.41
N PRO A 341 7.07 -27.78 -0.85
CA PRO A 341 7.04 -26.78 -1.90
C PRO A 341 7.49 -25.43 -1.41
N ALA A 342 8.02 -24.63 -2.30
CA ALA A 342 8.30 -23.24 -2.04
C ALA A 342 7.34 -22.43 -2.89
N CYS A 343 6.51 -21.64 -2.28
CA CYS A 343 5.72 -20.61 -2.95
C CYS A 343 6.63 -19.55 -3.59
N GLU A 344 7.85 -19.46 -3.11
CA GLU A 344 8.91 -18.60 -3.65
C GLU A 344 10.12 -19.44 -4.08
N PRO A 345 10.60 -19.28 -5.31
CA PRO A 345 11.67 -20.12 -5.86
C PRO A 345 13.08 -19.71 -5.44
N GLY A 346 13.28 -18.55 -4.80
CA GLY A 346 14.58 -17.99 -4.45
C GLY A 346 15.12 -18.44 -3.10
N ARG A 347 16.39 -18.09 -2.80
CA ARG A 347 16.98 -18.24 -1.49
C ARG A 347 16.37 -17.20 -0.53
N GLY A 348 15.85 -17.64 0.61
CA GLY A 348 15.22 -16.75 1.58
C GLY A 348 14.60 -17.51 2.73
N TYR A 349 13.72 -16.82 3.47
CA TYR A 349 12.87 -17.45 4.47
C TYR A 349 11.66 -18.08 3.80
N HIS A 350 11.34 -19.30 4.19
CA HIS A 350 10.24 -20.09 3.68
C HIS A 350 9.46 -20.75 4.79
N SER A 351 8.20 -21.02 4.53
CA SER A 351 7.29 -21.82 5.35
C SER A 351 6.54 -22.83 4.46
N ASP A 352 5.94 -23.81 5.08
CA ASP A 352 5.05 -24.77 4.42
C ASP A 352 4.09 -25.34 5.48
N PRO A 353 2.76 -25.11 5.38
CA PRO A 353 2.07 -24.36 4.33
C PRO A 353 2.10 -22.84 4.54
N TYR A 354 1.60 -22.11 3.53
CA TYR A 354 1.20 -20.72 3.61
C TYR A 354 -0.32 -20.60 3.49
N GLU A 355 -0.84 -19.39 3.78
CA GLU A 355 -2.22 -19.02 3.44
C GLU A 355 -2.30 -17.52 3.04
N PRO A 356 -3.15 -17.13 2.08
CA PRO A 356 -3.41 -15.74 1.79
C PRO A 356 -4.11 -15.08 2.98
N GLN A 357 -3.73 -13.85 3.33
CA GLN A 357 -4.32 -13.11 4.45
C GLN A 357 -4.64 -11.66 4.11
N ILE A 358 -5.71 -11.17 4.75
CA ILE A 358 -6.06 -9.75 4.79
C ILE A 358 -6.09 -9.32 6.26
N LEU A 359 -5.22 -8.37 6.61
CA LEU A 359 -5.15 -7.77 7.95
C LEU A 359 -6.00 -6.50 7.99
N PHE A 360 -6.84 -6.36 9.01
CA PHE A 360 -7.70 -5.20 9.21
C PHE A 360 -7.20 -4.38 10.40
N TYR A 361 -6.79 -3.13 10.16
CA TYR A 361 -6.33 -2.19 11.18
C TYR A 361 -7.34 -1.09 11.43
N ASP A 362 -7.46 -0.68 12.70
CA ASP A 362 -8.35 0.40 13.14
C ASP A 362 -7.67 1.77 12.95
N PRO A 363 -8.20 2.65 12.05
CA PRO A 363 -7.65 3.98 11.86
C PRO A 363 -7.67 4.87 13.11
N SER A 364 -8.51 4.56 14.11
CA SER A 364 -8.52 5.32 15.38
C SER A 364 -7.22 5.13 16.17
N GLN A 365 -6.58 3.96 16.07
CA GLN A 365 -5.29 3.71 16.69
C GLN A 365 -4.16 4.51 15.99
N VAL A 366 -4.27 4.74 14.68
CA VAL A 366 -3.36 5.64 13.94
C VAL A 366 -3.48 7.07 14.47
N ILE A 367 -4.69 7.55 14.82
CA ILE A 367 -4.86 8.86 15.45
C ILE A 367 -4.12 8.92 16.77
N GLU A 368 -4.23 7.88 17.62
CA GLU A 368 -3.53 7.80 18.91
C GLU A 368 -2.00 7.85 18.73
N ILE A 369 -1.47 7.16 17.70
CA ILE A 369 -0.03 7.16 17.38
C ILE A 369 0.42 8.57 16.97
N VAL A 370 -0.26 9.19 16.02
CA VAL A 370 0.08 10.54 15.55
C VAL A 370 -0.02 11.59 16.66
N GLN A 371 -0.92 11.40 17.63
CA GLN A 371 -1.05 12.25 18.82
C GLN A 371 -0.04 11.92 19.92
N GLY A 372 0.77 10.87 19.77
CA GLY A 372 1.77 10.46 20.75
C GLY A 372 1.20 9.80 22.02
N SER A 373 -0.04 9.29 21.96
CA SER A 373 -0.68 8.56 23.06
C SER A 373 -0.55 7.04 22.94
N ARG A 374 -0.05 6.55 21.81
CA ARG A 374 0.28 5.14 21.53
C ARG A 374 1.62 5.10 20.77
N ASP A 375 2.43 4.09 21.05
CA ASP A 375 3.63 3.84 20.27
C ASP A 375 3.30 3.17 18.94
N PRO A 376 4.08 3.43 17.85
CA PRO A 376 3.82 2.86 16.53
C PRO A 376 3.82 1.32 16.46
N TRP A 377 4.51 0.65 17.37
CA TRP A 377 4.62 -0.81 17.48
C TRP A 377 3.56 -1.46 18.37
N ASP A 378 2.70 -0.69 19.02
CA ASP A 378 1.63 -1.20 19.90
C ASP A 378 0.31 -1.46 19.15
N ILE A 379 0.27 -1.23 17.85
CA ILE A 379 -0.92 -1.49 17.02
C ILE A 379 -0.96 -2.96 16.61
N GLN A 380 -2.17 -3.52 16.61
CA GLN A 380 -2.42 -4.87 16.11
C GLN A 380 -3.62 -4.85 15.15
N PRO A 381 -3.70 -5.76 14.17
CA PRO A 381 -4.91 -5.92 13.41
C PRO A 381 -6.06 -6.33 14.35
N TYR A 382 -7.21 -5.68 14.23
CA TYR A 382 -8.38 -6.09 15.02
C TYR A 382 -9.07 -7.33 14.47
N LEU A 383 -8.76 -7.69 13.20
CA LEU A 383 -9.28 -8.85 12.53
C LEU A 383 -8.28 -9.32 11.47
N VAL A 384 -8.18 -10.63 11.31
CA VAL A 384 -7.44 -11.31 10.25
C VAL A 384 -8.44 -12.16 9.48
N TYR A 385 -8.40 -12.10 8.15
CA TYR A 385 -9.28 -12.87 7.27
C TYR A 385 -8.46 -13.58 6.20
N SER A 386 -8.73 -14.86 5.98
CA SER A 386 -8.14 -15.63 4.87
C SER A 386 -9.16 -15.79 3.74
N PRO A 387 -8.89 -15.25 2.53
CA PRO A 387 -9.74 -15.41 1.36
C PRO A 387 -9.39 -16.67 0.53
N GLU A 388 -9.16 -17.81 1.20
CA GLU A 388 -8.75 -19.06 0.54
C GLU A 388 -9.71 -19.56 -0.55
N LEU A 389 -10.99 -19.20 -0.45
CA LEU A 389 -12.01 -19.63 -1.40
C LEU A 389 -12.08 -18.75 -2.66
N GLU A 390 -11.42 -17.62 -2.63
CA GLU A 390 -11.42 -16.64 -3.72
C GLU A 390 -10.14 -16.72 -4.57
N VAL A 391 -9.03 -17.25 -4.05
CA VAL A 391 -7.74 -17.35 -4.76
C VAL A 391 -7.64 -18.62 -5.60
N PHE A 392 -6.81 -18.57 -6.65
CA PHE A 392 -6.58 -19.71 -7.55
C PHE A 392 -5.56 -20.70 -6.99
N ASP A 393 -4.60 -20.22 -6.22
CA ASP A 393 -3.62 -21.04 -5.51
C ASP A 393 -3.75 -20.86 -3.99
N PRO A 394 -4.61 -21.61 -3.31
CA PRO A 394 -4.84 -21.44 -1.87
C PRO A 394 -3.62 -21.80 -1.00
N ASP A 395 -2.67 -22.55 -1.52
CA ASP A 395 -1.47 -22.98 -0.81
C ASP A 395 -0.32 -21.96 -0.98
N CYS A 396 -0.33 -21.20 -2.09
CA CYS A 396 0.73 -20.26 -2.47
C CYS A 396 0.21 -18.93 -3.06
N GLY A 397 -1.09 -18.65 -3.00
CA GLY A 397 -1.68 -17.44 -3.57
C GLY A 397 -1.11 -16.16 -2.96
N VAL A 398 -0.12 -15.58 -3.63
CA VAL A 398 0.52 -14.33 -3.19
C VAL A 398 -0.39 -13.16 -3.54
N LEU A 399 -1.21 -12.73 -2.57
CA LEU A 399 -1.94 -11.48 -2.67
C LEU A 399 -0.95 -10.33 -2.50
N SER A 400 -0.65 -9.66 -3.61
CA SER A 400 0.42 -8.66 -3.68
C SER A 400 -0.15 -7.24 -3.76
N ALA A 401 -0.12 -6.63 -4.93
CA ALA A 401 -0.48 -5.24 -5.12
C ALA A 401 -1.99 -5.00 -5.02
N VAL A 402 -2.36 -3.81 -4.56
CA VAL A 402 -3.75 -3.39 -4.37
C VAL A 402 -4.00 -2.03 -5.01
N ALA A 403 -5.08 -1.93 -5.79
CA ALA A 403 -5.61 -0.67 -6.31
C ALA A 403 -7.03 -0.42 -5.79
N PHE A 404 -7.43 0.83 -5.67
CA PHE A 404 -8.74 1.19 -5.14
C PHE A 404 -9.42 2.29 -5.94
N ASP A 405 -10.53 1.93 -6.56
CA ASP A 405 -11.51 2.90 -7.09
C ASP A 405 -12.40 3.38 -5.94
N ARG A 406 -12.07 4.56 -5.41
CA ARG A 406 -12.80 5.15 -4.29
C ARG A 406 -14.21 5.60 -4.64
N GLU A 407 -14.45 5.96 -5.90
CA GLU A 407 -15.76 6.44 -6.34
C GLU A 407 -16.80 5.33 -6.37
N HIS A 408 -16.40 4.12 -6.81
CA HIS A 408 -17.28 2.98 -6.94
C HIS A 408 -17.11 1.97 -5.80
N GLY A 409 -16.11 2.17 -4.91
CA GLY A 409 -15.80 1.28 -3.80
C GLY A 409 -15.25 -0.07 -4.27
N LEU A 410 -14.52 -0.11 -5.39
CA LEU A 410 -13.95 -1.34 -5.95
C LEU A 410 -12.48 -1.49 -5.56
N ILE A 411 -12.15 -2.63 -4.98
CA ILE A 411 -10.79 -3.01 -4.61
C ILE A 411 -10.32 -4.05 -5.61
N TYR A 412 -9.18 -3.79 -6.26
CA TYR A 412 -8.49 -4.68 -7.18
C TYR A 412 -7.24 -5.21 -6.51
N VAL A 413 -7.08 -6.53 -6.46
CA VAL A 413 -5.95 -7.19 -5.79
C VAL A 413 -5.31 -8.18 -6.74
N ALA A 414 -4.02 -8.05 -6.97
CA ALA A 414 -3.27 -8.99 -7.78
C ALA A 414 -2.93 -10.25 -6.98
N GLU A 415 -3.24 -11.42 -7.55
CA GLU A 415 -2.67 -12.72 -7.18
C GLU A 415 -1.59 -13.04 -8.21
N GLN A 416 -0.33 -13.06 -7.75
CA GLN A 416 0.81 -13.36 -8.61
C GLN A 416 0.86 -14.86 -8.93
N ALA A 417 1.30 -15.18 -10.14
CA ALA A 417 1.49 -16.54 -10.59
C ALA A 417 0.24 -17.45 -10.42
N ALA A 418 -0.96 -16.86 -10.48
CA ALA A 418 -2.24 -17.56 -10.38
C ALA A 418 -2.49 -18.54 -11.52
N GLY A 419 -1.88 -18.32 -12.68
CA GLY A 419 -1.99 -19.15 -13.87
C GLY A 419 -0.68 -19.81 -14.28
N GLU A 420 -0.75 -20.63 -15.33
CA GLU A 420 0.43 -21.25 -15.92
C GLU A 420 1.40 -20.15 -16.44
N TRP A 421 2.69 -20.35 -16.27
CA TRP A 421 3.74 -19.41 -16.71
C TRP A 421 3.78 -18.04 -15.98
N GLY A 422 3.26 -18.00 -14.76
CA GLY A 422 3.30 -16.78 -13.94
C GLY A 422 2.27 -15.73 -14.38
N ASP A 423 1.16 -16.17 -14.99
CA ASP A 423 0.02 -15.29 -15.27
C ASP A 423 -0.57 -14.72 -13.98
N THR A 424 -0.93 -13.43 -14.00
CA THR A 424 -1.53 -12.73 -12.86
C THR A 424 -3.05 -12.77 -12.94
N ALA A 425 -3.74 -13.07 -11.82
CA ALA A 425 -5.15 -12.80 -11.66
C ALA A 425 -5.37 -11.47 -10.93
N ILE A 426 -6.44 -10.76 -11.26
CA ILE A 426 -6.88 -9.55 -10.56
C ILE A 426 -8.24 -9.83 -9.93
N HIS A 427 -8.26 -10.00 -8.63
CA HIS A 427 -9.48 -10.19 -7.84
C HIS A 427 -10.18 -8.86 -7.61
N VAL A 428 -11.51 -8.86 -7.58
CA VAL A 428 -12.32 -7.67 -7.42
C VAL A 428 -13.28 -7.84 -6.26
N TRP A 429 -13.18 -6.96 -5.26
CA TRP A 429 -14.16 -6.82 -4.18
C TRP A 429 -14.84 -5.47 -4.24
N GLN A 430 -16.10 -5.44 -3.86
CA GLN A 430 -16.85 -4.20 -3.67
C GLN A 430 -17.10 -3.95 -2.18
N VAL A 431 -16.80 -2.74 -1.72
CA VAL A 431 -17.15 -2.29 -0.37
C VAL A 431 -18.65 -2.01 -0.30
N VAL A 432 -19.38 -2.75 0.54
CA VAL A 432 -20.84 -2.66 0.65
C VAL A 432 -21.32 -2.09 2.01
N ALA A 433 -20.41 -1.63 2.85
CA ALA A 433 -20.67 -1.14 4.20
C ALA A 433 -21.71 0.01 4.28
N THR A 434 -21.89 0.75 3.20
CA THR A 434 -22.81 1.91 3.15
C THR A 434 -24.27 1.55 2.88
N LEU A 435 -24.61 0.31 2.50
CA LEU A 435 -25.98 -0.08 2.15
C LEU A 435 -26.93 -0.16 3.36
N PHE A 436 -26.43 -0.15 4.60
CA PHE A 436 -27.23 -0.31 5.81
C PHE A 436 -26.94 0.74 6.90
N ALA A 437 -26.34 1.87 6.57
CA ALA A 437 -26.05 2.95 7.52
C ALA A 437 -27.34 3.69 7.99
N ASP A 438 -28.49 3.40 7.40
CA ASP A 438 -29.80 3.81 7.92
C ASP A 438 -30.46 2.62 8.62
N GLY A 439 -30.24 2.49 9.93
CA GLY A 439 -31.07 1.62 10.73
C GLY A 439 -32.54 1.96 10.46
N PHE A 440 -33.39 0.96 10.32
CA PHE A 440 -34.84 1.08 10.11
C PHE A 440 -35.55 2.01 11.12
N GLU A 441 -34.78 2.69 11.96
CA GLU A 441 -35.21 3.59 13.04
C GLU A 441 -35.72 4.96 12.55
N SER A 442 -35.29 5.39 11.33
CA SER A 442 -35.77 6.65 10.74
C SER A 442 -37.20 6.56 10.18
N GLY A 443 -37.69 5.35 9.90
CA GLY A 443 -39.04 5.10 9.36
C GLY A 443 -39.31 5.71 7.99
N ASN A 444 -38.24 6.21 7.28
CA ASN A 444 -38.35 6.73 5.93
C ASN A 444 -37.36 6.01 4.99
N LEU A 445 -37.72 5.97 3.71
CA LEU A 445 -36.95 5.32 2.64
C LEU A 445 -36.15 6.33 1.79
N ASP A 446 -36.01 7.58 2.23
CA ASP A 446 -35.47 8.67 1.42
C ASP A 446 -33.95 8.51 1.09
N ARG A 447 -33.26 7.63 1.80
CA ARG A 447 -31.84 7.27 1.54
C ARG A 447 -31.65 6.01 0.69
N TRP A 448 -32.77 5.35 0.28
CA TRP A 448 -32.73 4.14 -0.55
C TRP A 448 -32.77 4.46 -2.04
N SER A 449 -31.98 5.40 -2.52
CA SER A 449 -31.91 5.78 -3.94
C SER A 449 -30.90 4.99 -4.76
N GLY A 450 -30.34 3.93 -4.23
CA GLY A 450 -29.49 2.99 -4.97
C GLY A 450 -30.38 2.07 -5.83
N VAL A 451 -30.59 2.41 -7.09
CA VAL A 451 -31.20 1.51 -8.08
C VAL A 451 -30.22 0.37 -8.36
N VAL A 452 -30.60 -0.85 -7.99
CA VAL A 452 -29.94 -2.06 -8.51
C VAL A 452 -30.41 -2.23 -9.96
N PRO A 453 -29.57 -2.08 -10.99
CA PRO A 453 -29.98 -2.41 -12.35
C PRO A 453 -30.04 -3.93 -12.48
N GLY A 454 -31.26 -4.48 -12.65
CA GLY A 454 -31.40 -5.83 -13.17
C GLY A 454 -32.11 -6.87 -12.31
N GLY A 455 -33.10 -6.50 -11.48
CA GLY A 455 -34.02 -7.48 -10.90
C GLY A 455 -35.20 -7.74 -11.81
N ALA A 456 -35.23 -8.89 -12.50
CA ALA A 456 -36.39 -9.31 -13.29
C ALA A 456 -37.65 -9.40 -12.39
N GLU A 457 -38.67 -8.64 -12.75
CA GLU A 457 -40.00 -8.69 -12.17
C GLU A 457 -40.59 -10.12 -12.26
N LYS A 458 -40.62 -10.84 -11.13
CA LYS A 458 -41.44 -12.06 -11.05
C LYS A 458 -42.89 -11.67 -10.99
N GLN A 459 -43.62 -11.82 -12.09
CA GLN A 459 -45.05 -11.77 -12.15
C GLN A 459 -45.68 -12.75 -11.12
N LYS A 460 -46.43 -12.24 -10.18
CA LYS A 460 -47.31 -13.01 -9.32
C LYS A 460 -48.43 -13.64 -10.17
N ALA A 461 -48.48 -14.97 -10.22
CA ALA A 461 -49.66 -15.70 -10.70
C ALA A 461 -50.83 -15.50 -9.72
N PRO A 462 -52.08 -15.34 -10.20
CA PRO A 462 -53.23 -15.22 -9.34
C PRO A 462 -53.58 -16.57 -8.72
N CYS A 463 -53.83 -16.58 -7.41
CA CYS A 463 -54.45 -17.72 -6.74
C CYS A 463 -55.92 -17.83 -7.18
N ASN A 464 -56.28 -19.00 -7.71
CA ASN A 464 -57.65 -19.52 -7.71
C ASN A 464 -57.73 -20.67 -6.71
#